data_4e5cabb62486e8b562cd1231ea5d8301
#
_entry.id   4e5cabb62486e8b562cd1231ea5d8301
#
_cell.length_a   1.000
_cell.length_b   1.000
_cell.length_c   1.000
_cell.angle_alpha   90.00
_cell.angle_beta   90.00
_cell.angle_gamma   90.00
#
_symmetry.space_group_name_H-M   'P 1'
#
loop_
_entity.id
_entity.type
_entity.pdbx_description
1 polymer ?
#
loop_
_entity_poly.entity_id
_entity_poly.type
_entity_poly.pdbx_seq_one_letter_code
_entity_poly.pdbx_strand_id
1 'polypeptide(L)'
;VDAVVIATPDHWHAAIAIAACKAGKDVYLEKPLTFTVYEGQRLIEAVRANHIVFQTGSMQRSMSVFRHAAEVCRSGKLGKIKFIRAWAGDGPKPFTLETSAAPAGLDWERWVGPLPAEWLNKYNHTLNPLLDEKGKDECWGAWRWYQGLGGGFTTDWGAHMFAIAQ
;
A
#
# COMPACT_ATOMS: atom_id res chain seq x y z
N VAL A 1 -11.78 21.19 -6.36
CA VAL A 1 -11.43 20.09 -5.45
C VAL A 1 -10.41 20.63 -4.45
N ASP A 2 -10.63 20.44 -3.15
CA ASP A 2 -9.80 20.99 -2.08
C ASP A 2 -8.92 19.91 -1.45
N ALA A 3 -9.37 18.66 -1.47
CA ALA A 3 -8.64 17.51 -0.98
C ALA A 3 -8.80 16.31 -1.93
N VAL A 4 -7.85 15.38 -1.87
CA VAL A 4 -7.87 14.13 -2.64
C VAL A 4 -7.66 12.92 -1.73
N VAL A 5 -8.37 11.84 -2.04
CA VAL A 5 -8.15 10.51 -1.46
C VAL A 5 -7.46 9.64 -2.52
N ILE A 6 -6.33 9.05 -2.16
CA ILE A 6 -5.51 8.24 -3.06
C ILE A 6 -5.51 6.81 -2.54
N ALA A 7 -6.09 5.89 -3.31
CA ALA A 7 -6.18 4.45 -3.04
C ALA A 7 -5.82 3.63 -4.29
N THR A 8 -4.86 4.12 -5.04
CA THR A 8 -4.30 3.46 -6.23
C THR A 8 -3.36 2.32 -5.81
N PRO A 9 -2.84 1.51 -6.76
CA PRO A 9 -1.72 0.61 -6.46
C PRO A 9 -0.47 1.37 -5.98
N ASP A 10 0.36 0.69 -5.19
CA ASP A 10 1.50 1.27 -4.46
C ASP A 10 2.44 2.10 -5.34
N HIS A 11 2.71 1.64 -6.57
CA HIS A 11 3.63 2.30 -7.50
C HIS A 11 3.13 3.69 -7.99
N TRP A 12 1.86 3.99 -7.82
CA TRP A 12 1.28 5.29 -8.14
C TRP A 12 1.23 6.27 -6.96
N HIS A 13 1.35 5.77 -5.72
CA HIS A 13 1.12 6.57 -4.52
C HIS A 13 1.93 7.86 -4.48
N ALA A 14 3.24 7.75 -4.57
CA ALA A 14 4.12 8.91 -4.47
C ALA A 14 3.90 9.94 -5.60
N ALA A 15 3.77 9.47 -6.82
CA ALA A 15 3.60 10.34 -7.98
C ALA A 15 2.33 11.21 -7.87
N ILE A 16 1.20 10.58 -7.56
CA ILE A 16 -0.09 11.27 -7.42
C ILE A 16 -0.08 12.19 -6.20
N ALA A 17 0.43 11.71 -5.05
CA ALA A 17 0.44 12.51 -3.83
C ALA A 17 1.33 13.76 -3.97
N ILE A 18 2.51 13.63 -4.56
CA ILE A 18 3.40 14.78 -4.82
C ILE A 18 2.75 15.78 -5.78
N ALA A 19 2.08 15.29 -6.83
CA ALA A 19 1.36 16.15 -7.75
C ALA A 19 0.21 16.90 -7.06
N ALA A 20 -0.55 16.23 -6.21
CA ALA A 20 -1.62 16.84 -5.41
C ALA A 20 -1.07 17.92 -4.46
N CYS A 21 0.02 17.62 -3.73
CA CYS A 21 0.68 18.59 -2.87
C CYS A 21 1.12 19.85 -3.64
N LYS A 22 1.76 19.68 -4.80
CA LYS A 22 2.17 20.80 -5.66
C LYS A 22 0.99 21.61 -6.20
N ALA A 23 -0.18 21.00 -6.33
CA ALA A 23 -1.41 21.66 -6.71
C ALA A 23 -2.15 22.30 -5.50
N GLY A 24 -1.54 22.31 -4.32
CA GLY A 24 -2.12 22.89 -3.10
C GLY A 24 -3.33 22.13 -2.58
N LYS A 25 -3.39 20.81 -2.77
CA LYS A 25 -4.50 19.97 -2.32
C LYS A 25 -4.12 19.15 -1.11
N ASP A 26 -5.00 19.12 -0.11
CA ASP A 26 -4.85 18.21 1.03
C ASP A 26 -4.99 16.76 0.60
N VAL A 27 -4.30 15.85 1.29
CA VAL A 27 -4.15 14.46 0.84
C VAL A 27 -4.45 13.47 1.95
N TYR A 28 -5.33 12.52 1.65
CA TYR A 28 -5.42 11.25 2.35
C TYR A 28 -4.83 10.17 1.44
N LEU A 29 -3.74 9.53 1.87
CA LEU A 29 -3.06 8.51 1.06
C LEU A 29 -3.10 7.16 1.75
N GLU A 30 -3.62 6.14 1.06
CA GLU A 30 -3.63 4.78 1.57
C GLU A 30 -2.22 4.21 1.82
N LYS A 31 -2.18 3.20 2.67
CA LYS A 31 -0.95 2.43 2.96
C LYS A 31 -0.64 1.44 1.80
N PRO A 32 0.63 1.08 1.59
CA PRO A 32 1.83 1.68 2.15
C PRO A 32 2.04 3.09 1.60
N LEU A 33 2.62 3.97 2.41
CA LEU A 33 2.74 5.39 2.06
C LEU A 33 3.41 5.63 0.71
N THR A 34 4.53 4.96 0.49
CA THR A 34 5.32 5.02 -0.76
C THR A 34 5.97 3.66 -1.02
N PHE A 35 6.39 3.43 -2.26
CA PHE A 35 7.06 2.20 -2.63
C PHE A 35 8.54 2.19 -2.18
N THR A 36 9.21 3.34 -2.17
CA THR A 36 10.61 3.48 -1.76
C THR A 36 10.80 4.55 -0.67
N VAL A 37 11.89 4.44 0.08
CA VAL A 37 12.28 5.47 1.06
C VAL A 37 12.56 6.81 0.36
N TYR A 38 13.16 6.79 -0.83
CA TYR A 38 13.42 7.99 -1.61
C TYR A 38 12.12 8.73 -1.98
N GLU A 39 11.11 8.01 -2.44
CA GLU A 39 9.78 8.60 -2.69
C GLU A 39 9.19 9.23 -1.43
N GLY A 40 9.32 8.53 -0.28
CA GLY A 40 8.88 9.06 1.00
C GLY A 40 9.54 10.38 1.36
N GLN A 41 10.85 10.51 1.14
CA GLN A 41 11.58 11.76 1.34
C GLN A 41 11.06 12.89 0.44
N ARG A 42 10.86 12.60 -0.86
CA ARG A 42 10.30 13.59 -1.82
C ARG A 42 8.89 14.00 -1.46
N LEU A 43 8.07 13.06 -0.97
CA LEU A 43 6.73 13.36 -0.51
C LEU A 43 6.71 14.27 0.72
N ILE A 44 7.57 13.99 1.71
CA ILE A 44 7.72 14.85 2.90
C ILE A 44 8.10 16.29 2.51
N GLU A 45 9.03 16.44 1.56
CA GLU A 45 9.41 17.75 1.05
C GLU A 45 8.24 18.47 0.38
N ALA A 46 7.48 17.76 -0.47
CA ALA A 46 6.33 18.34 -1.15
C ALA A 46 5.23 18.77 -0.16
N VAL A 47 4.92 17.95 0.84
CA VAL A 47 3.95 18.26 1.89
C VAL A 47 4.36 19.53 2.65
N ARG A 48 5.61 19.59 3.09
CA ARG A 48 6.13 20.71 3.89
C ARG A 48 6.21 22.01 3.08
N ALA A 49 6.71 21.94 1.85
CA ALA A 49 6.88 23.10 0.99
C ALA A 49 5.54 23.76 0.59
N ASN A 50 4.46 22.98 0.53
CA ASN A 50 3.14 23.46 0.13
C ASN A 50 2.15 23.58 1.30
N HIS A 51 2.59 23.35 2.55
CA HIS A 51 1.77 23.45 3.77
C HIS A 51 0.49 22.58 3.72
N ILE A 52 0.59 21.37 3.18
CA ILE A 52 -0.54 20.45 2.97
C ILE A 52 -0.91 19.75 4.26
N VAL A 53 -2.20 19.61 4.53
CA VAL A 53 -2.71 18.67 5.52
C VAL A 53 -2.66 17.27 4.91
N PHE A 54 -1.83 16.40 5.49
CA PHE A 54 -1.56 15.07 4.97
C PHE A 54 -1.87 13.99 6.01
N GLN A 55 -2.70 13.02 5.62
CA GLN A 55 -3.07 11.87 6.45
C GLN A 55 -2.73 10.55 5.76
N THR A 56 -2.02 9.68 6.47
CA THR A 56 -1.78 8.30 6.03
C THR A 56 -2.96 7.40 6.40
N GLY A 57 -3.34 6.49 5.49
CA GLY A 57 -4.44 5.55 5.63
C GLY A 57 -4.17 4.38 6.60
N SER A 58 -3.73 4.68 7.83
CA SER A 58 -3.52 3.70 8.90
C SER A 58 -4.81 3.47 9.69
N MET A 59 -5.88 3.12 9.01
CA MET A 59 -7.26 3.05 9.54
C MET A 59 -7.41 2.17 10.78
N GLN A 60 -6.63 1.10 10.90
CA GLN A 60 -6.73 0.18 12.03
C GLN A 60 -6.38 0.83 13.36
N ARG A 61 -5.54 1.87 13.39
CA ARG A 61 -5.27 2.65 14.60
C ARG A 61 -6.51 3.33 15.18
N SER A 62 -7.51 3.59 14.35
CA SER A 62 -8.79 4.23 14.73
C SER A 62 -9.85 3.23 15.20
N MET A 63 -9.61 1.93 15.03
CA MET A 63 -10.56 0.90 15.48
C MET A 63 -10.56 0.80 17.00
N SER A 64 -11.75 0.72 17.59
CA SER A 64 -11.94 0.70 19.05
C SER A 64 -11.18 -0.44 19.74
N VAL A 65 -11.14 -1.60 19.11
CA VAL A 65 -10.44 -2.78 19.65
C VAL A 65 -8.93 -2.55 19.77
N PHE A 66 -8.29 -1.93 18.79
CA PHE A 66 -6.85 -1.64 18.85
C PHE A 66 -6.54 -0.46 19.76
N ARG A 67 -7.40 0.54 19.80
CA ARG A 67 -7.30 1.62 20.79
C ARG A 67 -7.36 1.09 22.20
N HIS A 68 -8.34 0.23 22.51
CA HIS A 68 -8.44 -0.40 23.82
C HIS A 68 -7.19 -1.24 24.17
N ALA A 69 -6.68 -2.03 23.24
CA ALA A 69 -5.44 -2.79 23.45
C ALA A 69 -4.25 -1.87 23.79
N ALA A 70 -4.09 -0.76 23.05
CA ALA A 70 -3.05 0.23 23.33
C ALA A 70 -3.24 0.89 24.71
N GLU A 71 -4.46 1.22 25.11
CA GLU A 71 -4.79 1.75 26.44
C GLU A 71 -4.41 0.76 27.56
N VAL A 72 -4.73 -0.53 27.39
CA VAL A 72 -4.33 -1.58 28.33
C VAL A 72 -2.81 -1.68 28.45
N CYS A 73 -2.09 -1.68 27.33
CA CYS A 73 -0.62 -1.69 27.34
C CYS A 73 -0.04 -0.47 28.07
N ARG A 74 -0.56 0.72 27.80
CA ARG A 74 -0.09 1.98 28.40
C ARG A 74 -0.51 2.16 29.86
N SER A 75 -1.55 1.48 30.32
CA SER A 75 -2.03 1.56 31.71
C SER A 75 -1.09 0.93 32.74
N GLY A 76 -0.06 0.22 32.29
CA GLY A 76 0.84 -0.53 33.17
C GLY A 76 0.28 -1.84 33.69
N LYS A 77 -0.98 -2.20 33.40
CA LYS A 77 -1.61 -3.45 33.87
C LYS A 77 -0.87 -4.71 33.42
N LEU A 78 -0.18 -4.66 32.29
CA LEU A 78 0.63 -5.76 31.76
C LEU A 78 2.07 -5.77 32.30
N GLY A 79 2.42 -4.80 33.17
CA GLY A 79 3.78 -4.62 33.63
C GLY A 79 4.71 -4.16 32.50
N LYS A 80 6.01 -4.48 32.62
CA LYS A 80 7.01 -4.10 31.61
C LYS A 80 6.89 -4.97 30.36
N ILE A 81 6.48 -4.40 29.25
CA ILE A 81 6.45 -5.07 27.94
C ILE A 81 7.87 -5.48 27.55
N LYS A 82 8.09 -6.75 27.29
CA LYS A 82 9.41 -7.33 26.94
C LYS A 82 9.61 -7.44 25.44
N PHE A 83 8.57 -7.81 24.72
CA PHE A 83 8.56 -7.88 23.25
C PHE A 83 7.12 -7.81 22.73
N ILE A 84 6.99 -7.43 21.47
CA ILE A 84 5.75 -7.46 20.71
C ILE A 84 6.00 -8.34 19.49
N ARG A 85 5.07 -9.26 19.22
CA ARG A 85 5.08 -10.05 17.99
C ARG A 85 3.98 -9.54 17.07
N ALA A 86 4.37 -9.01 15.92
CA ALA A 86 3.45 -8.69 14.84
C ALA A 86 3.54 -9.77 13.76
N TRP A 87 2.41 -10.18 13.22
CA TRP A 87 2.33 -11.13 12.13
C TRP A 87 1.35 -10.64 11.07
N ALA A 88 1.80 -10.66 9.82
CA ALA A 88 1.03 -10.15 8.69
C ALA A 88 0.47 -11.27 7.76
N GLY A 89 0.63 -12.53 8.17
CA GLY A 89 0.28 -13.67 7.34
C GLY A 89 1.44 -14.16 6.46
N ASP A 90 1.22 -15.27 5.79
CA ASP A 90 2.19 -15.85 4.84
C ASP A 90 1.99 -15.23 3.46
N GLY A 91 3.09 -15.13 2.71
CA GLY A 91 3.04 -14.73 1.30
C GLY A 91 2.37 -15.82 0.43
N PRO A 92 2.04 -15.50 -0.82
CA PRO A 92 1.50 -16.48 -1.74
C PRO A 92 2.55 -17.54 -2.04
N LYS A 93 2.09 -18.73 -2.47
CA LYS A 93 2.97 -19.74 -3.04
C LYS A 93 3.59 -19.21 -4.33
N PRO A 94 4.84 -19.60 -4.64
CA PRO A 94 5.44 -19.25 -5.92
C PRO A 94 4.53 -19.65 -7.09
N PHE A 95 4.35 -18.77 -8.03
CA PHE A 95 3.55 -19.00 -9.22
C PHE A 95 4.28 -18.46 -10.46
N THR A 96 4.00 -19.05 -11.59
CA THR A 96 4.50 -18.60 -12.89
C THR A 96 3.30 -18.29 -13.77
N LEU A 97 3.28 -17.09 -14.33
CA LEU A 97 2.27 -16.66 -15.28
C LEU A 97 2.92 -16.37 -16.62
N GLU A 98 2.23 -16.73 -17.69
CA GLU A 98 2.66 -16.32 -19.04
C GLU A 98 2.35 -14.85 -19.24
N THR A 99 3.19 -14.14 -19.99
CA THR A 99 2.93 -12.75 -20.36
C THR A 99 1.72 -12.65 -21.29
N SER A 100 0.90 -11.64 -21.08
CA SER A 100 -0.23 -11.35 -21.97
C SER A 100 -0.44 -9.85 -22.10
N ALA A 101 -0.99 -9.44 -23.22
CA ALA A 101 -1.46 -8.08 -23.43
C ALA A 101 -2.75 -7.84 -22.63
N ALA A 102 -2.98 -6.59 -22.27
CA ALA A 102 -4.24 -6.19 -21.65
C ALA A 102 -5.41 -6.31 -22.64
N PRO A 103 -6.63 -6.57 -22.15
CA PRO A 103 -7.80 -6.61 -22.99
C PRO A 103 -8.10 -5.24 -23.63
N ALA A 104 -8.73 -5.27 -24.79
CA ALA A 104 -9.16 -4.06 -25.48
C ALA A 104 -10.09 -3.22 -24.59
N GLY A 105 -9.92 -1.91 -24.63
CA GLY A 105 -10.73 -0.95 -23.85
C GLY A 105 -10.23 -0.68 -22.43
N LEU A 106 -9.21 -1.38 -21.94
CA LEU A 106 -8.52 -1.04 -20.70
C LEU A 106 -7.37 -0.07 -21.01
N ASP A 107 -7.34 1.08 -20.33
CA ASP A 107 -6.21 2.03 -20.37
C ASP A 107 -5.02 1.46 -19.54
N TRP A 108 -4.43 0.42 -20.10
CA TRP A 108 -3.37 -0.33 -19.45
C TRP A 108 -2.07 0.48 -19.34
N GLU A 109 -1.77 1.31 -20.32
CA GLU A 109 -0.61 2.19 -20.31
C GLU A 109 -0.66 3.14 -19.11
N ARG A 110 -1.82 3.73 -18.85
CA ARG A 110 -2.04 4.56 -17.66
C ARG A 110 -1.92 3.77 -16.37
N TRP A 111 -2.40 2.54 -16.34
CA TRP A 111 -2.25 1.71 -15.13
C TRP A 111 -0.76 1.42 -14.87
N VAL A 112 0.00 1.05 -15.87
CA VAL A 112 1.45 0.81 -15.80
C VAL A 112 2.18 2.07 -15.35
N GLY A 113 1.86 3.23 -15.95
CA GLY A 113 2.32 4.56 -15.55
C GLY A 113 3.83 4.67 -15.34
N PRO A 114 4.32 4.88 -14.11
CA PRO A 114 5.73 5.09 -13.84
C PRO A 114 6.60 3.83 -13.92
N LEU A 115 6.01 2.66 -14.17
CA LEU A 115 6.73 1.40 -14.24
C LEU A 115 7.52 1.30 -15.57
N PRO A 116 8.57 0.46 -15.63
CA PRO A 116 9.27 0.16 -16.86
C PRO A 116 8.33 -0.38 -17.96
N ALA A 117 8.60 -0.03 -19.21
CA ALA A 117 7.76 -0.40 -20.37
C ALA A 117 7.59 -1.92 -20.56
N GLU A 118 8.48 -2.73 -19.98
CA GLU A 118 8.35 -4.19 -19.98
C GLU A 118 7.08 -4.71 -19.31
N TRP A 119 6.41 -3.90 -18.48
CA TRP A 119 5.16 -4.24 -17.85
C TRP A 119 3.94 -4.12 -18.77
N LEU A 120 4.08 -3.47 -19.93
CA LEU A 120 2.97 -3.26 -20.86
C LEU A 120 2.36 -4.57 -21.40
N ASN A 121 3.12 -5.65 -21.48
CA ASN A 121 2.64 -6.97 -21.92
C ASN A 121 2.39 -7.96 -20.77
N LYS A 122 2.47 -7.50 -19.50
CA LYS A 122 2.37 -8.33 -18.32
C LYS A 122 1.04 -8.17 -17.57
N TYR A 123 -0.06 -7.94 -18.27
CA TYR A 123 -1.37 -7.71 -17.66
C TYR A 123 -1.74 -8.80 -16.65
N ASN A 124 -1.60 -10.07 -16.99
CA ASN A 124 -1.92 -11.20 -16.13
C ASN A 124 -1.02 -11.33 -14.88
N HIS A 125 0.18 -10.75 -14.89
CA HIS A 125 1.05 -10.67 -13.71
C HIS A 125 0.58 -9.65 -12.68
N THR A 126 -0.27 -8.72 -13.07
CA THR A 126 -0.62 -7.56 -12.26
C THR A 126 -2.04 -7.58 -11.75
N LEU A 127 -3.02 -7.76 -12.62
CA LEU A 127 -4.43 -7.67 -12.30
C LEU A 127 -5.13 -9.02 -12.19
N ASN A 128 -4.52 -10.09 -12.67
CA ASN A 128 -5.10 -11.42 -12.49
C ASN A 128 -5.17 -11.78 -11.00
N PRO A 129 -6.31 -12.16 -10.46
CA PRO A 129 -6.40 -12.61 -9.09
C PRO A 129 -5.60 -13.91 -8.92
N LEU A 130 -5.00 -14.08 -7.73
CA LEU A 130 -4.44 -15.36 -7.34
C LEU A 130 -5.56 -16.36 -7.11
N LEU A 131 -5.37 -17.59 -7.58
CA LEU A 131 -6.25 -18.69 -7.26
C LEU A 131 -5.76 -19.39 -5.99
N ASP A 132 -6.68 -19.73 -5.09
CA ASP A 132 -6.38 -20.60 -3.97
C ASP A 132 -6.17 -22.06 -4.46
N GLU A 133 -5.76 -22.98 -3.57
CA GLU A 133 -5.54 -24.39 -3.89
C GLU A 133 -6.81 -25.12 -4.40
N LYS A 134 -7.98 -24.51 -4.19
CA LYS A 134 -9.29 -25.03 -4.63
C LYS A 134 -9.78 -24.33 -5.90
N GLY A 135 -8.94 -23.51 -6.53
CA GLY A 135 -9.27 -22.76 -7.74
C GLY A 135 -10.25 -21.60 -7.51
N LYS A 136 -10.40 -21.13 -6.26
CA LYS A 136 -11.17 -19.94 -5.97
C LYS A 136 -10.35 -18.69 -6.16
N ASP A 137 -10.96 -17.67 -6.76
CA ASP A 137 -10.35 -16.36 -6.90
C ASP A 137 -10.15 -15.72 -5.53
N GLU A 138 -8.91 -15.49 -5.15
CA GLU A 138 -8.60 -14.51 -4.12
C GLU A 138 -8.66 -13.14 -4.80
N CYS A 139 -9.59 -12.29 -4.41
CA CYS A 139 -9.86 -10.97 -5.02
C CYS A 139 -8.71 -9.95 -4.85
N TRP A 140 -7.47 -10.40 -4.88
CA TRP A 140 -6.28 -9.60 -4.66
C TRP A 140 -5.42 -9.58 -5.90
N GLY A 141 -5.19 -8.42 -6.47
CA GLY A 141 -4.31 -8.28 -7.62
C GLY A 141 -2.91 -8.83 -7.35
N ALA A 142 -2.40 -9.66 -8.26
CA ALA A 142 -1.11 -10.33 -8.14
C ALA A 142 0.09 -9.34 -8.10
N TRP A 143 -0.10 -8.11 -8.54
CA TRP A 143 0.93 -7.06 -8.55
C TRP A 143 1.62 -6.86 -7.20
N ARG A 144 0.91 -7.12 -6.08
CA ARG A 144 1.45 -6.99 -4.72
C ARG A 144 2.68 -7.84 -4.47
N TRP A 145 2.82 -8.94 -5.22
CA TRP A 145 3.83 -9.96 -5.02
C TRP A 145 5.06 -9.79 -5.92
N TYR A 146 5.00 -8.88 -6.87
CA TYR A 146 6.12 -8.62 -7.78
C TYR A 146 7.01 -7.50 -7.26
N GLN A 147 8.31 -7.77 -7.24
CA GLN A 147 9.31 -6.74 -6.95
C GLN A 147 9.20 -5.60 -7.97
N GLY A 148 9.18 -4.38 -7.48
CA GLY A 148 8.99 -3.18 -8.30
C GLY A 148 7.54 -2.69 -8.37
N LEU A 149 6.55 -3.52 -7.98
CA LEU A 149 5.13 -3.17 -7.96
C LEU A 149 4.59 -3.05 -6.54
N GLY A 150 4.94 -3.98 -5.67
CA GLY A 150 4.55 -4.00 -4.27
C GLY A 150 5.63 -4.66 -3.41
N GLY A 151 5.47 -4.58 -2.09
CA GLY A 151 6.39 -5.17 -1.11
C GLY A 151 5.81 -6.41 -0.41
N GLY A 152 4.84 -7.09 -1.02
CA GLY A 152 4.18 -8.25 -0.47
C GLY A 152 3.45 -7.95 0.84
N PHE A 153 3.20 -8.97 1.65
CA PHE A 153 2.52 -8.80 2.93
C PHE A 153 3.27 -7.91 3.93
N THR A 154 4.57 -7.78 3.81
CA THR A 154 5.34 -6.92 4.71
C THR A 154 4.92 -5.46 4.61
N THR A 155 4.72 -4.94 3.41
CA THR A 155 4.29 -3.55 3.20
C THR A 155 2.77 -3.42 3.16
N ASP A 156 2.05 -4.44 2.72
CA ASP A 156 0.60 -4.40 2.63
C ASP A 156 -0.07 -4.57 4.01
N TRP A 157 -0.17 -5.79 4.55
CA TRP A 157 -0.73 -6.04 5.88
C TRP A 157 0.21 -5.64 7.02
N GLY A 158 1.52 -5.80 6.81
CA GLY A 158 2.53 -5.42 7.79
C GLY A 158 2.47 -3.94 8.16
N ALA A 159 2.13 -3.05 7.22
CA ALA A 159 1.93 -1.63 7.51
C ALA A 159 0.89 -1.40 8.62
N HIS A 160 -0.23 -2.15 8.60
CA HIS A 160 -1.23 -2.10 9.66
C HIS A 160 -0.70 -2.67 10.98
N MET A 161 -0.10 -3.86 10.94
CA MET A 161 0.34 -4.56 12.15
C MET A 161 1.47 -3.80 12.85
N PHE A 162 2.42 -3.26 12.13
CA PHE A 162 3.51 -2.45 12.71
C PHE A 162 2.98 -1.13 13.27
N ALA A 163 2.03 -0.50 12.58
CA ALA A 163 1.41 0.73 13.06
C ALA A 163 0.62 0.52 14.37
N ILE A 164 0.00 -0.66 14.57
CA ILE A 164 -0.68 -0.99 15.82
C ILE A 164 0.32 -1.28 16.94
N ALA A 165 1.43 -1.96 16.61
CA ALA A 165 2.46 -2.34 17.59
C ALA A 165 3.27 -1.15 18.12
N GLN A 166 3.34 -0.07 17.38
CA GLN A 166 4.08 1.15 17.69
C GLN A 166 3.32 2.07 18.67
#